data_578886bffaccf44a9bfcfdd5733cccc4
#
_entry.id   578886bffaccf44a9bfcfdd5733cccc4
#
_cell.length_a   1.000
_cell.length_b   1.000
_cell.length_c   1.000
_cell.angle_alpha   90.00
_cell.angle_beta   90.00
_cell.angle_gamma   90.00
#
_symmetry.space_group_name_H-M   'P 1'
#
loop_
_entity.id
_entity.type
_entity.pdbx_description
1 polymer ?
#
loop_
_entity_poly.entity_id
_entity_poly.type
_entity_poly.pdbx_seq_one_letter_code
_entity_poly.pdbx_strand_id
1 'polypeptide(L)'
;GGTNSKASRPAKQDKYDQNYCFKFGLYGNLLVDGEGKRFINEGLLCDYPMSYGSEQILLNAPWYGIVDQAYVDAMTTQGLYEYTTAKGATSENWFIGNYFKGRILDNLPSDIEEGLKEGWLVKADTIEELGEKFGLTHLAETVAKYNEYCEKGVDEQFGANKWYLSPIKEGPFYAVQCEPSAWSTFGGVRTDDCCRALDLDNQD
;
A
#
# COMPACT_ATOMS: atom_id res chain seq x y z
N GLY A 1 -12.70 1.42 -5.41
CA GLY A 1 -11.63 0.60 -5.97
C GLY A 1 -10.68 0.15 -4.89
N GLY A 2 -10.06 -0.98 -5.10
CA GLY A 2 -9.00 -1.49 -4.25
C GLY A 2 -7.64 -1.29 -4.91
N THR A 3 -6.57 -1.51 -4.16
CA THR A 3 -5.20 -1.43 -4.65
C THR A 3 -4.50 -2.75 -4.42
N ASN A 4 -3.79 -3.24 -5.42
CA ASN A 4 -2.95 -4.42 -5.30
C ASN A 4 -1.60 -4.18 -5.99
N SER A 5 -0.55 -4.83 -5.49
CA SER A 5 0.68 -4.95 -6.25
C SER A 5 0.47 -5.81 -7.50
N LYS A 6 1.35 -5.70 -8.49
CA LYS A 6 1.32 -6.55 -9.70
C LYS A 6 1.28 -8.05 -9.38
N ALA A 7 1.83 -8.44 -8.24
CA ALA A 7 1.88 -9.82 -7.81
C ALA A 7 0.52 -10.36 -7.34
N SER A 8 -0.42 -9.51 -6.99
CA SER A 8 -1.78 -9.90 -6.61
C SER A 8 -2.65 -10.38 -7.79
N ARG A 9 -2.06 -11.03 -8.77
CA ARG A 9 -2.81 -11.59 -9.89
C ARG A 9 -3.59 -12.81 -9.45
N PRO A 10 -4.80 -13.05 -10.00
CA PRO A 10 -5.60 -14.23 -9.67
C PRO A 10 -4.84 -15.55 -9.77
N ALA A 11 -3.96 -15.70 -10.75
CA ALA A 11 -3.15 -16.90 -10.95
C ALA A 11 -2.13 -17.20 -9.83
N LYS A 12 -1.89 -16.26 -8.93
CA LYS A 12 -0.93 -16.39 -7.82
C LYS A 12 -1.58 -16.16 -6.45
N GLN A 13 -2.90 -16.03 -6.38
CA GLN A 13 -3.62 -15.79 -5.12
C GLN A 13 -3.38 -16.89 -4.08
N ASP A 14 -3.24 -18.14 -4.52
CA ASP A 14 -2.97 -19.29 -3.64
C ASP A 14 -1.56 -19.23 -3.01
N LYS A 15 -0.63 -18.49 -3.64
CA LYS A 15 0.76 -18.40 -3.20
C LYS A 15 0.98 -17.27 -2.20
N TYR A 16 0.16 -16.21 -2.30
CA TYR A 16 0.38 -14.98 -1.57
C TYR A 16 -0.79 -14.63 -0.65
N ASP A 17 -0.51 -14.36 0.60
CA ASP A 17 -1.49 -13.82 1.52
C ASP A 17 -1.70 -12.33 1.23
N GLN A 18 -2.72 -12.04 0.45
CA GLN A 18 -3.09 -10.67 0.06
C GLN A 18 -3.36 -9.75 1.26
N ASN A 19 -3.64 -10.30 2.41
CA ASN A 19 -3.92 -9.51 3.60
C ASN A 19 -2.65 -9.09 4.33
N TYR A 20 -1.53 -9.76 4.10
CA TYR A 20 -0.30 -9.54 4.85
C TYR A 20 0.81 -8.89 4.02
N CYS A 21 1.19 -9.49 2.92
CA CYS A 21 2.49 -9.22 2.33
C CYS A 21 2.46 -8.24 1.17
N PHE A 22 1.51 -8.38 0.25
CA PHE A 22 1.50 -7.54 -0.95
C PHE A 22 1.13 -6.09 -0.73
N LYS A 23 0.54 -5.79 0.41
CA LYS A 23 0.12 -4.44 0.73
C LYS A 23 1.10 -3.69 1.62
N PHE A 24 2.24 -4.32 1.97
CA PHE A 24 3.19 -3.65 2.86
C PHE A 24 3.70 -2.31 2.30
N GLY A 25 3.81 -2.19 0.98
CA GLY A 25 4.15 -0.95 0.30
C GLY A 25 3.02 0.09 0.24
N LEU A 26 1.82 -0.21 0.80
CA LEU A 26 0.65 0.65 0.78
C LEU A 26 0.32 1.26 2.14
N TYR A 27 0.61 0.53 3.20
CA TYR A 27 0.12 0.87 4.52
C TYR A 27 1.07 1.79 5.28
N GLY A 28 0.71 3.06 5.35
CA GLY A 28 1.47 4.05 6.10
C GLY A 28 2.84 4.34 5.50
N ASN A 29 2.95 4.27 4.18
CA ASN A 29 4.19 4.48 3.45
C ASN A 29 4.01 5.58 2.43
N LEU A 30 5.13 6.15 1.99
CA LEU A 30 5.14 7.10 0.90
C LEU A 30 4.66 6.43 -0.40
N LEU A 31 3.64 7.02 -1.04
CA LEU A 31 3.16 6.63 -2.35
C LEU A 31 3.54 7.67 -3.39
N VAL A 32 4.13 7.23 -4.48
CA VAL A 32 4.56 8.09 -5.60
C VAL A 32 4.00 7.60 -6.93
N ASP A 33 3.78 8.54 -7.85
CA ASP A 33 3.40 8.29 -9.23
C ASP A 33 4.58 7.76 -10.09
N GLY A 34 4.36 7.60 -11.39
CA GLY A 34 5.38 7.14 -12.34
C GLY A 34 6.56 8.11 -12.55
N GLU A 35 6.49 9.34 -12.04
CA GLU A 35 7.60 10.30 -12.04
C GLU A 35 8.33 10.36 -10.69
N GLY A 36 7.85 9.65 -9.69
CA GLY A 36 8.40 9.68 -8.33
C GLY A 36 7.87 10.83 -7.47
N LYS A 37 6.75 11.45 -7.84
CA LYS A 37 6.11 12.52 -7.07
C LYS A 37 5.01 11.96 -6.19
N ARG A 38 4.93 12.42 -4.95
CA ARG A 38 3.82 12.09 -4.05
C ARG A 38 2.52 12.69 -4.59
N PHE A 39 1.44 11.93 -4.59
CA PHE A 39 0.17 12.32 -5.23
C PHE A 39 -1.07 12.20 -4.34
N ILE A 40 -0.93 11.68 -3.11
CA ILE A 40 -2.09 11.37 -2.26
C ILE A 40 -1.75 11.51 -0.76
N ASN A 41 -2.79 11.72 0.04
CA ASN A 41 -2.78 11.39 1.46
C ASN A 41 -2.96 9.87 1.60
N GLU A 42 -1.96 9.17 2.04
CA GLU A 42 -1.95 7.70 2.13
C GLU A 42 -3.03 7.17 3.09
N GLY A 43 -3.44 7.96 4.07
CA GLY A 43 -4.54 7.63 4.99
C GLY A 43 -5.87 7.37 4.29
N LEU A 44 -6.10 7.98 3.11
CA LEU A 44 -7.33 7.76 2.33
C LEU A 44 -7.46 6.32 1.78
N LEU A 45 -6.36 5.56 1.79
CA LEU A 45 -6.35 4.13 1.40
C LEU A 45 -6.39 3.20 2.61
N CYS A 46 -6.15 3.71 3.80
CA CYS A 46 -6.02 2.92 5.02
C CYS A 46 -7.21 3.07 5.97
N ASP A 47 -7.83 4.25 5.98
CA ASP A 47 -8.99 4.55 6.82
C ASP A 47 -10.30 4.20 6.12
N TYR A 48 -11.34 4.04 6.90
CA TYR A 48 -12.68 3.80 6.38
C TYR A 48 -13.38 5.14 6.05
N PRO A 49 -14.02 5.27 4.89
CA PRO A 49 -14.05 4.31 3.78
C PRO A 49 -12.82 4.45 2.86
N MET A 50 -12.11 3.36 2.64
CA MET A 50 -10.89 3.30 1.81
C MET A 50 -11.10 3.78 0.37
N SER A 51 -12.33 3.91 -0.08
CA SER A 51 -12.69 4.37 -1.43
C SER A 51 -12.36 5.85 -1.70
N TYR A 52 -12.08 6.64 -0.69
CA TYR A 52 -11.76 8.07 -0.87
C TYR A 52 -10.48 8.30 -1.68
N GLY A 53 -9.52 7.37 -1.63
CA GLY A 53 -8.32 7.43 -2.44
C GLY A 53 -8.44 6.82 -3.84
N SER A 54 -9.58 6.23 -4.20
CA SER A 54 -9.71 5.41 -5.42
C SER A 54 -9.49 6.17 -6.71
N GLU A 55 -9.96 7.40 -6.81
CA GLU A 55 -9.77 8.24 -8.00
C GLU A 55 -8.29 8.57 -8.19
N GLN A 56 -7.62 8.94 -7.12
CA GLN A 56 -6.19 9.31 -7.17
C GLN A 56 -5.31 8.15 -7.64
N ILE A 57 -5.56 6.95 -7.14
CA ILE A 57 -4.80 5.77 -7.57
C ILE A 57 -5.10 5.34 -9.01
N LEU A 58 -6.31 5.59 -9.51
CA LEU A 58 -6.67 5.33 -10.91
C LEU A 58 -5.97 6.31 -11.86
N LEU A 59 -5.91 7.59 -11.50
CA LEU A 59 -5.31 8.63 -12.32
C LEU A 59 -3.78 8.58 -12.36
N ASN A 60 -3.14 8.02 -11.32
CA ASN A 60 -1.68 7.98 -11.16
C ASN A 60 -1.09 6.58 -11.36
N ALA A 61 -1.80 5.67 -12.00
CA ALA A 61 -1.30 4.31 -12.26
C ALA A 61 -0.30 4.27 -13.44
N PRO A 62 0.77 3.43 -13.38
CA PRO A 62 1.20 2.69 -12.20
C PRO A 62 1.77 3.62 -11.12
N TRP A 63 1.64 3.25 -9.87
CA TRP A 63 2.18 3.98 -8.74
C TRP A 63 3.03 3.06 -7.85
N TYR A 64 3.83 3.66 -6.97
CA TYR A 64 4.85 2.92 -6.23
C TYR A 64 4.78 3.23 -4.74
N GLY A 65 4.82 2.18 -3.93
CA GLY A 65 5.03 2.28 -2.49
C GLY A 65 6.52 2.25 -2.18
N ILE A 66 7.01 3.24 -1.44
CA ILE A 66 8.43 3.38 -1.10
C ILE A 66 8.62 3.10 0.38
N VAL A 67 9.52 2.18 0.71
CA VAL A 67 9.88 1.82 2.08
C VAL A 67 11.37 1.63 2.23
N ASP A 68 11.84 1.70 3.46
CA ASP A 68 13.22 1.38 3.83
C ASP A 68 13.33 0.06 4.63
N GLN A 69 14.54 -0.34 4.97
CA GLN A 69 14.77 -1.57 5.73
C GLN A 69 14.20 -1.50 7.14
N ALA A 70 14.26 -0.34 7.80
CA ALA A 70 13.71 -0.18 9.14
C ALA A 70 12.20 -0.44 9.18
N TYR A 71 11.47 -0.03 8.13
CA TYR A 71 10.06 -0.37 8.01
C TYR A 71 9.83 -1.87 7.81
N VAL A 72 10.61 -2.52 6.95
CA VAL A 72 10.52 -3.98 6.73
C VAL A 72 10.78 -4.74 8.04
N ASP A 73 11.80 -4.34 8.80
CA ASP A 73 12.13 -4.95 10.09
C ASP A 73 11.00 -4.73 11.12
N ALA A 74 10.43 -3.54 11.16
CA ALA A 74 9.28 -3.26 12.02
C ALA A 74 8.06 -4.13 11.66
N MET A 75 7.76 -4.33 10.39
CA MET A 75 6.63 -5.17 9.96
C MET A 75 6.82 -6.64 10.33
N THR A 76 8.04 -7.15 10.29
CA THR A 76 8.36 -8.55 10.61
C THR A 76 8.50 -8.82 12.10
N THR A 77 8.72 -7.81 12.93
CA THR A 77 8.95 -7.94 14.38
C THR A 77 7.81 -7.42 15.24
N GLN A 78 7.22 -6.29 14.87
CA GLN A 78 6.15 -5.64 15.62
C GLN A 78 4.79 -5.82 14.95
N GLY A 79 4.76 -5.72 13.63
CA GLY A 79 3.54 -5.67 12.85
C GLY A 79 2.96 -4.26 12.70
N LEU A 80 2.02 -4.14 11.76
CA LEU A 80 1.49 -2.85 11.32
C LEU A 80 0.68 -2.13 12.42
N TYR A 81 -0.12 -2.89 13.19
CA TYR A 81 -0.94 -2.32 14.25
C TYR A 81 -0.07 -1.68 15.33
N GLU A 82 0.88 -2.42 15.87
CA GLU A 82 1.77 -1.98 16.93
C GLU A 82 2.66 -0.83 16.48
N TYR A 83 3.17 -0.89 15.26
CA TYR A 83 4.00 0.15 14.66
C TYR A 83 3.27 1.50 14.56
N THR A 84 2.02 1.51 14.14
CA THR A 84 1.25 2.74 13.96
C THR A 84 0.58 3.23 15.25
N THR A 85 0.14 2.33 16.13
CA THR A 85 -0.39 2.71 17.45
C THR A 85 0.69 3.34 18.33
N ALA A 86 1.94 2.91 18.22
CA ALA A 86 3.07 3.58 18.88
C ALA A 86 3.24 5.05 18.43
N LYS A 87 2.79 5.41 17.23
CA LYS A 87 2.78 6.78 16.70
C LYS A 87 1.48 7.55 16.97
N GLY A 88 0.52 6.93 17.67
CA GLY A 88 -0.71 7.56 18.13
C GLY A 88 -1.97 7.21 17.31
N ALA A 89 -1.93 6.22 16.44
CA ALA A 89 -3.12 5.70 15.80
C ALA A 89 -4.04 5.05 16.85
N THR A 90 -5.36 5.28 16.72
CA THR A 90 -6.36 4.67 17.59
C THR A 90 -7.26 3.74 16.78
N SER A 91 -7.90 2.78 17.45
CA SER A 91 -8.82 1.84 16.83
C SER A 91 -10.02 2.51 16.15
N GLU A 92 -10.37 3.71 16.55
CA GLU A 92 -11.49 4.48 16.00
C GLU A 92 -11.16 5.14 14.66
N ASN A 93 -9.88 5.46 14.47
CA ASN A 93 -9.41 6.21 13.30
C ASN A 93 -8.80 5.31 12.23
N TRP A 94 -8.55 4.04 12.52
CA TRP A 94 -7.71 3.22 11.67
C TRP A 94 -8.30 1.83 11.40
N PHE A 95 -9.04 1.73 10.31
CA PHE A 95 -9.72 0.50 9.91
C PHE A 95 -8.73 -0.65 9.63
N ILE A 96 -7.73 -0.38 8.79
CA ILE A 96 -6.75 -1.40 8.39
C ILE A 96 -5.92 -1.87 9.56
N GLY A 97 -5.51 -0.98 10.44
CA GLY A 97 -4.68 -1.34 11.59
C GLY A 97 -5.34 -2.33 12.52
N ASN A 98 -6.63 -2.16 12.77
CA ASN A 98 -7.38 -3.11 13.59
C ASN A 98 -7.41 -4.52 13.00
N TYR A 99 -7.42 -4.62 11.67
CA TYR A 99 -7.37 -5.91 10.98
C TYR A 99 -6.04 -6.65 11.24
N PHE A 100 -4.94 -5.91 11.42
CA PHE A 100 -3.61 -6.47 11.67
C PHE A 100 -3.22 -6.56 13.15
N LYS A 101 -4.13 -6.30 14.07
CA LYS A 101 -3.85 -6.34 15.51
C LYS A 101 -3.30 -7.70 15.93
N GLY A 102 -2.13 -7.68 16.60
CA GLY A 102 -1.45 -8.89 17.05
C GLY A 102 -0.88 -9.75 15.92
N ARG A 103 -0.64 -9.20 14.73
CA ARG A 103 -0.11 -9.91 13.57
C ARG A 103 1.19 -9.25 13.08
N ILE A 104 2.22 -10.05 12.87
CA ILE A 104 3.43 -9.66 12.17
C ILE A 104 3.37 -10.13 10.71
N LEU A 105 4.19 -9.54 9.84
CA LEU A 105 4.31 -9.96 8.44
C LEU A 105 5.49 -10.93 8.28
N ASP A 106 5.35 -12.13 8.84
CA ASP A 106 6.40 -13.14 8.88
C ASP A 106 6.79 -13.69 7.50
N ASN A 107 5.89 -13.64 6.52
CA ASN A 107 6.17 -14.03 5.14
C ASN A 107 6.84 -12.91 4.32
N LEU A 108 6.95 -11.68 4.84
CA LEU A 108 7.44 -10.54 4.08
C LEU A 108 8.83 -10.74 3.46
N PRO A 109 9.83 -11.36 4.13
CA PRO A 109 11.13 -11.60 3.50
C PRO A 109 11.05 -12.48 2.25
N SER A 110 10.25 -13.55 2.27
CA SER A 110 10.07 -14.43 1.11
C SER A 110 9.32 -13.74 -0.04
N ASP A 111 8.39 -12.87 0.27
CA ASP A 111 7.65 -12.12 -0.73
C ASP A 111 8.50 -11.03 -1.39
N ILE A 112 9.42 -10.41 -0.62
CA ILE A 112 10.42 -9.50 -1.17
C ILE A 112 11.32 -10.24 -2.17
N GLU A 113 11.83 -11.42 -1.83
CA GLU A 113 12.66 -12.23 -2.73
C GLU A 113 11.91 -12.57 -4.03
N GLU A 114 10.66 -12.98 -3.92
CA GLU A 114 9.83 -13.28 -5.08
C GLU A 114 9.53 -12.02 -5.92
N GLY A 115 9.24 -10.89 -5.26
CA GLY A 115 9.00 -9.62 -5.94
C GLY A 115 10.19 -9.12 -6.72
N LEU A 116 11.40 -9.26 -6.16
CA LEU A 116 12.66 -8.96 -6.84
C LEU A 116 12.86 -9.84 -8.07
N LYS A 117 12.58 -11.14 -7.96
CA LYS A 117 12.69 -12.10 -9.06
C LYS A 117 11.68 -11.82 -10.18
N GLU A 118 10.46 -11.41 -9.82
CA GLU A 118 9.39 -11.14 -10.77
C GLU A 118 9.39 -9.70 -11.31
N GLY A 119 10.18 -8.81 -10.72
CA GLY A 119 10.39 -7.43 -11.17
C GLY A 119 9.26 -6.45 -10.84
N TRP A 120 8.32 -6.80 -9.97
CA TRP A 120 7.32 -5.84 -9.46
C TRP A 120 7.78 -5.14 -8.16
N LEU A 121 8.90 -5.59 -7.61
CA LEU A 121 9.61 -4.95 -6.51
C LEU A 121 11.07 -4.77 -6.93
N VAL A 122 11.65 -3.64 -6.59
CA VAL A 122 13.08 -3.37 -6.76
C VAL A 122 13.69 -2.93 -5.44
N LYS A 123 15.00 -3.15 -5.31
CA LYS A 123 15.81 -2.83 -4.14
C LYS A 123 17.06 -2.08 -4.57
N ALA A 124 17.48 -1.09 -3.79
CA ALA A 124 18.72 -0.36 -3.99
C ALA A 124 19.33 0.10 -2.66
N ASP A 125 20.60 0.43 -2.66
CA ASP A 125 21.30 0.90 -1.47
C ASP A 125 21.12 2.42 -1.27
N THR A 126 20.76 3.16 -2.33
CA THR A 126 20.44 4.59 -2.28
C THR A 126 19.08 4.89 -2.91
N ILE A 127 18.50 6.05 -2.57
CA ILE A 127 17.22 6.49 -3.15
C ILE A 127 17.37 6.84 -4.63
N GLU A 128 18.50 7.40 -5.03
CA GLU A 128 18.83 7.74 -6.41
C GLU A 128 18.85 6.47 -7.27
N GLU A 129 19.58 5.44 -6.85
CA GLU A 129 19.60 4.14 -7.55
C GLU A 129 18.22 3.48 -7.59
N LEU A 130 17.42 3.63 -6.51
CA LEU A 130 16.07 3.11 -6.48
C LEU A 130 15.19 3.81 -7.53
N GLY A 131 15.32 5.13 -7.64
CA GLY A 131 14.62 5.93 -8.64
C GLY A 131 14.98 5.52 -10.08
N GLU A 132 16.25 5.28 -10.37
CA GLU A 132 16.72 4.85 -11.68
C GLU A 132 16.10 3.52 -12.13
N LYS A 133 15.90 2.56 -11.21
CA LYS A 133 15.36 1.22 -11.54
C LYS A 133 13.94 1.25 -12.11
N PHE A 134 13.13 2.20 -11.71
CA PHE A 134 11.76 2.39 -12.23
C PHE A 134 11.55 3.71 -12.99
N GLY A 135 12.61 4.50 -13.18
CA GLY A 135 12.52 5.79 -13.89
C GLY A 135 11.82 6.89 -13.09
N LEU A 136 11.85 6.82 -11.75
CA LEU A 136 11.20 7.76 -10.83
C LEU A 136 12.10 8.99 -10.62
N THR A 137 12.14 9.88 -11.59
CA THR A 137 13.12 10.98 -11.70
C THR A 137 13.07 11.99 -10.56
N HIS A 138 11.94 12.12 -9.86
CA HIS A 138 11.75 13.03 -8.72
C HIS A 138 11.82 12.33 -7.36
N LEU A 139 12.15 11.03 -7.31
CA LEU A 139 12.05 10.25 -6.08
C LEU A 139 12.92 10.80 -4.95
N ALA A 140 14.18 11.16 -5.23
CA ALA A 140 15.10 11.64 -4.21
C ALA A 140 14.62 12.96 -3.56
N GLU A 141 14.13 13.90 -4.37
CA GLU A 141 13.56 15.16 -3.88
C GLU A 141 12.29 14.89 -3.04
N THR A 142 11.43 14.01 -3.52
CA THR A 142 10.18 13.61 -2.85
C THR A 142 10.45 12.97 -1.49
N VAL A 143 11.40 12.03 -1.42
CA VAL A 143 11.79 11.37 -0.16
C VAL A 143 12.40 12.36 0.82
N ALA A 144 13.28 13.24 0.36
CA ALA A 144 13.86 14.28 1.21
C ALA A 144 12.76 15.16 1.85
N LYS A 145 11.80 15.62 1.03
CA LYS A 145 10.71 16.45 1.51
C LYS A 145 9.74 15.70 2.44
N TYR A 146 9.45 14.45 2.12
CA TYR A 146 8.60 13.58 2.97
C TYR A 146 9.26 13.33 4.34
N ASN A 147 10.57 13.13 4.38
CA ASN A 147 11.31 12.96 5.64
C ASN A 147 11.25 14.20 6.52
N GLU A 148 11.24 15.43 5.94
CA GLU A 148 11.01 16.66 6.72
C GLU A 148 9.64 16.65 7.40
N TYR A 149 8.58 16.16 6.71
CA TYR A 149 7.25 16.02 7.32
C TYR A 149 7.22 14.98 8.43
N CYS A 150 7.94 13.88 8.26
CA CYS A 150 8.09 12.86 9.30
C CYS A 150 8.77 13.43 10.56
N GLU A 151 9.83 14.23 10.40
CA GLU A 151 10.54 14.88 11.51
C GLU A 151 9.68 15.91 12.24
N LYS A 152 8.92 16.70 11.50
CA LYS A 152 7.99 17.69 12.06
C LYS A 152 6.77 17.02 12.70
N GLY A 153 6.43 15.78 12.28
CA GLY A 153 5.17 15.10 12.64
C GLY A 153 3.93 15.77 12.03
N VAL A 154 4.11 16.56 10.95
CA VAL A 154 3.05 17.30 10.26
C VAL A 154 3.28 17.20 8.75
N ASP A 155 2.30 16.67 8.03
CA ASP A 155 2.29 16.65 6.57
C ASP A 155 1.65 17.93 6.04
N GLU A 156 2.50 18.85 5.58
CA GLU A 156 2.07 20.15 5.03
C GLU A 156 1.54 20.04 3.59
N GLN A 157 1.77 18.89 2.92
CA GLN A 157 1.41 18.72 1.51
C GLN A 157 0.00 18.14 1.32
N PHE A 158 -0.32 17.06 2.02
CA PHE A 158 -1.59 16.34 1.87
C PHE A 158 -2.36 16.16 3.19
N GLY A 159 -1.80 16.61 4.32
CA GLY A 159 -2.46 16.56 5.62
C GLY A 159 -2.64 15.13 6.16
N ALA A 160 -1.76 14.20 5.80
CA ALA A 160 -1.79 12.85 6.34
C ALA A 160 -1.54 12.88 7.85
N ASN A 161 -2.26 12.03 8.58
CA ASN A 161 -2.04 11.89 10.02
C ASN A 161 -0.63 11.37 10.31
N LYS A 162 -0.04 11.85 11.41
CA LYS A 162 1.34 11.53 11.80
C LYS A 162 1.66 10.03 11.89
N TRP A 163 0.69 9.19 12.18
CA TRP A 163 0.88 7.73 12.24
C TRP A 163 1.04 7.06 10.88
N TYR A 164 0.72 7.76 9.78
CA TYR A 164 1.01 7.33 8.42
C TYR A 164 2.39 7.81 7.94
N LEU A 165 3.03 8.73 8.66
CA LEU A 165 4.36 9.23 8.32
C LEU A 165 5.42 8.24 8.81
N SER A 166 6.07 7.56 7.88
CA SER A 166 7.15 6.60 8.15
C SER A 166 8.41 7.09 7.45
N PRO A 167 9.44 7.55 8.19
CA PRO A 167 10.65 8.09 7.58
C PRO A 167 11.35 7.02 6.73
N ILE A 168 12.00 7.45 5.66
CA ILE A 168 12.72 6.59 4.70
C ILE A 168 14.19 6.99 4.77
N LYS A 169 14.97 6.35 5.66
CA LYS A 169 16.33 6.76 6.01
C LYS A 169 17.35 5.63 6.04
N GLU A 170 16.92 4.40 6.27
CA GLU A 170 17.80 3.26 6.52
C GLU A 170 17.74 2.28 5.35
N GLY A 171 18.74 2.34 4.48
CA GLY A 171 18.89 1.39 3.37
C GLY A 171 19.12 -0.05 3.84
N PRO A 172 18.89 -1.03 2.98
CA PRO A 172 18.42 -0.87 1.61
C PRO A 172 16.98 -0.35 1.51
N PHE A 173 16.71 0.32 0.38
CA PHE A 173 15.40 0.87 0.06
C PHE A 173 14.67 0.00 -0.95
N TYR A 174 13.35 0.04 -0.89
CA TYR A 174 12.47 -0.77 -1.73
C TYR A 174 11.40 0.08 -2.40
N ALA A 175 11.12 -0.21 -3.67
CA ALA A 175 9.96 0.33 -4.38
C ALA A 175 9.08 -0.82 -4.87
N VAL A 176 7.82 -0.79 -4.48
CA VAL A 176 6.81 -1.80 -4.84
C VAL A 176 5.90 -1.21 -5.89
N GLN A 177 5.91 -1.76 -7.09
CA GLN A 177 5.00 -1.34 -8.15
C GLN A 177 3.58 -1.83 -7.86
N CYS A 178 2.64 -0.91 -7.88
CA CYS A 178 1.24 -1.15 -7.59
C CYS A 178 0.35 -0.73 -8.76
N GLU A 179 -0.78 -1.40 -8.89
CA GLU A 179 -1.80 -1.12 -9.88
C GLU A 179 -3.17 -1.05 -9.22
N PRO A 180 -4.09 -0.22 -9.72
CA PRO A 180 -5.45 -0.20 -9.23
C PRO A 180 -6.14 -1.52 -9.55
N SER A 181 -6.99 -1.96 -8.64
CA SER A 181 -7.83 -3.13 -8.84
C SER A 181 -9.24 -2.87 -8.31
N ALA A 182 -10.21 -3.64 -8.79
CA ALA A 182 -11.55 -3.60 -8.24
C ALA A 182 -11.65 -4.59 -7.07
N TRP A 183 -12.09 -4.10 -5.92
CA TRP A 183 -12.35 -4.96 -4.75
C TRP A 183 -13.60 -5.81 -4.97
N SER A 184 -14.68 -5.17 -5.41
CA SER A 184 -15.97 -5.79 -5.67
C SER A 184 -16.79 -4.93 -6.63
N THR A 185 -17.80 -5.53 -7.23
CA THR A 185 -18.83 -4.81 -7.97
C THR A 185 -20.07 -4.66 -7.10
N PHE A 186 -20.71 -3.47 -7.16
CA PHE A 186 -22.02 -3.26 -6.59
C PHE A 186 -23.05 -3.41 -7.70
N GLY A 187 -23.94 -4.37 -7.54
CA GLY A 187 -24.85 -4.84 -8.58
C GLY A 187 -24.29 -6.09 -9.28
N GLY A 188 -24.95 -6.54 -10.29
CA GLY A 188 -24.60 -7.77 -10.99
C GLY A 188 -25.84 -8.47 -11.50
N VAL A 189 -25.73 -9.78 -11.67
CA VAL A 189 -26.87 -10.62 -12.04
C VAL A 189 -27.90 -10.57 -10.92
N ARG A 190 -29.16 -10.30 -11.30
CA ARG A 190 -30.28 -10.36 -10.38
C ARG A 190 -30.47 -11.79 -9.91
N THR A 191 -30.65 -11.99 -8.62
CA THR A 191 -30.81 -13.32 -8.03
C THR A 191 -32.04 -13.37 -7.15
N ASP A 192 -32.59 -14.57 -6.95
CA ASP A 192 -33.55 -14.86 -5.89
C ASP A 192 -32.83 -15.01 -4.53
N ASP A 193 -33.58 -15.31 -3.49
CA ASP A 193 -33.11 -15.57 -2.13
C ASP A 193 -32.30 -16.87 -1.97
N CYS A 194 -32.34 -17.75 -2.99
CA CYS A 194 -31.50 -18.94 -3.11
C CYS A 194 -30.24 -18.72 -3.96
N CYS A 195 -29.92 -17.45 -4.33
CA CYS A 195 -28.79 -17.08 -5.18
C CYS A 195 -28.84 -17.62 -6.61
N ARG A 196 -30.01 -18.01 -7.12
CA ARG A 196 -30.20 -18.42 -8.53
C ARG A 196 -30.37 -17.18 -9.40
N ALA A 197 -29.70 -17.16 -10.56
CA ALA A 197 -29.80 -16.05 -11.50
C ALA A 197 -31.23 -15.95 -12.05
N LEU A 198 -31.77 -14.73 -12.07
CA LEU A 198 -33.07 -14.43 -12.61
C LEU A 198 -32.95 -13.68 -13.94
N ASP A 199 -33.81 -13.95 -14.87
CA ASP A 199 -34.00 -13.15 -16.07
C ASP A 199 -34.81 -11.86 -15.81
N LEU A 200 -35.15 -11.12 -16.86
CA LEU A 200 -35.90 -9.87 -16.73
C LEU A 200 -37.32 -10.06 -16.21
N ASP A 201 -37.88 -11.27 -16.35
CA ASP A 201 -39.22 -11.63 -15.94
C ASP A 201 -39.25 -12.31 -14.55
N ASN A 202 -38.11 -12.33 -13.84
CA ASN A 202 -37.90 -12.99 -12.54
C ASN A 202 -38.11 -14.52 -12.59
N GLN A 203 -37.77 -15.15 -13.71
CA GLN A 203 -37.73 -16.59 -13.87
C GLN A 203 -36.31 -17.13 -13.59
N ASP A 204 -36.23 -18.39 -13.08
CA ASP A 204 -34.97 -19.09 -12.81
C ASP A 204 -34.26 -19.47 -14.13
#